data_52fd902ef13ad70766599716b6766cf1
#
_entry.id   52fd902ef13ad70766599716b6766cf1
#
_cell.length_a   1.000
_cell.length_b   1.000
_cell.length_c   1.000
_cell.angle_alpha   90.00
_cell.angle_beta   90.00
_cell.angle_gamma   90.00
#
_symmetry.space_group_name_H-M   'P 1'
#
loop_
_entity.id
_entity.type
_entity.pdbx_description
1 polymer ?
#
loop_
_entity_poly.entity_id
_entity_poly.type
_entity_poly.pdbx_seq_one_letter_code
_entity_poly.pdbx_strand_id
1 'polypeptide(L)'
;MKVAYFSPLPPDTSGIADYSALLLPALERLVEVEVVRPGRTRPVAGADVALYHVGNNPDAHGWIVDALRRRPGVVVLHDFVLHHLVAGLTIGRKDGHAYLAAMEREAGVPGRLLGYGVLEGRVPPLWEVRPEEFPLAGEVLDRATGLIVHSRYVETRAREHGYDGPLWRIPHPAWPVPAIEPAAVEGAPLIGCFGHLNESKRIPQLVRAFAELRRTHPEARLLLVGSEAPGFDLAGRLERIGVAAEGVIRELYVEEARLWALMAACDACVLLRAPTMGETSGSAIRALSLGKPLVVSDVGWF
;
A
#
# COMPACT_ATOMS: atom_id res chain seq x y z
N MET A 1 7.83 -28.47 -9.26
CA MET A 1 6.88 -27.40 -9.64
C MET A 1 7.68 -26.15 -9.92
N LYS A 2 7.46 -25.52 -11.07
CA LYS A 2 8.10 -24.28 -11.49
C LYS A 2 7.12 -23.11 -11.45
N VAL A 3 7.47 -22.03 -10.76
CA VAL A 3 6.66 -20.84 -10.59
C VAL A 3 7.25 -19.67 -11.40
N ALA A 4 6.45 -19.05 -12.27
CA ALA A 4 6.76 -17.76 -12.87
C ALA A 4 6.31 -16.66 -11.91
N TYR A 5 7.26 -15.93 -11.33
CA TYR A 5 7.04 -14.96 -10.24
C TYR A 5 7.06 -13.53 -10.77
N PHE A 6 5.92 -12.85 -10.69
CA PHE A 6 5.74 -11.48 -11.17
C PHE A 6 5.55 -10.54 -9.98
N SER A 7 6.57 -9.75 -9.68
CA SER A 7 6.52 -8.76 -8.59
C SER A 7 7.53 -7.64 -8.81
N PRO A 8 7.29 -6.44 -8.28
CA PRO A 8 8.37 -5.49 -8.03
C PRO A 8 9.40 -6.12 -7.10
N LEU A 9 10.67 -5.79 -7.31
CA LEU A 9 11.80 -6.27 -6.50
C LEU A 9 12.83 -5.14 -6.36
N PRO A 10 13.65 -5.13 -5.32
CA PRO A 10 14.74 -4.17 -5.24
C PRO A 10 15.57 -4.14 -6.55
N PRO A 11 15.97 -2.93 -7.03
CA PRO A 11 16.00 -1.65 -6.31
C PRO A 11 14.69 -0.84 -6.35
N ASP A 12 13.55 -1.40 -6.78
CA ASP A 12 12.27 -0.70 -6.74
C ASP A 12 11.92 -0.33 -5.30
N THR A 13 11.64 0.94 -5.04
CA THR A 13 11.31 1.44 -3.70
C THR A 13 9.82 1.28 -3.41
N SER A 14 9.39 0.06 -3.11
CA SER A 14 8.00 -0.22 -2.72
C SER A 14 7.93 -1.27 -1.61
N GLY A 15 6.90 -1.18 -0.75
CA GLY A 15 6.69 -2.17 0.31
C GLY A 15 6.47 -3.59 -0.23
N ILE A 16 5.97 -3.73 -1.48
CA ILE A 16 5.79 -5.03 -2.14
C ILE A 16 7.13 -5.57 -2.66
N ALA A 17 8.06 -4.70 -3.06
CA ALA A 17 9.41 -5.12 -3.39
C ALA A 17 10.13 -5.68 -2.14
N ASP A 18 10.01 -5.02 -0.99
CA ASP A 18 10.54 -5.51 0.30
C ASP A 18 9.89 -6.83 0.71
N TYR A 19 8.55 -6.94 0.57
CA TYR A 19 7.82 -8.18 0.80
C TYR A 19 8.37 -9.32 -0.04
N SER A 20 8.56 -9.10 -1.34
CA SER A 20 9.04 -10.12 -2.27
C SER A 20 10.50 -10.51 -2.01
N ALA A 21 11.35 -9.56 -1.64
CA ALA A 21 12.71 -9.83 -1.23
C ALA A 21 12.78 -10.71 0.02
N LEU A 22 11.83 -10.54 0.95
CA LEU A 22 11.72 -11.38 2.14
C LEU A 22 11.17 -12.79 1.82
N LEU A 23 10.19 -12.89 0.92
CA LEU A 23 9.51 -14.14 0.59
C LEU A 23 10.35 -15.05 -0.30
N LEU A 24 11.01 -14.52 -1.34
CA LEU A 24 11.67 -15.29 -2.38
C LEU A 24 12.66 -16.33 -1.84
N PRO A 25 13.59 -16.02 -0.90
CA PRO A 25 14.54 -17.01 -0.40
C PRO A 25 13.88 -18.21 0.30
N ALA A 26 12.68 -18.01 0.88
CA ALA A 26 11.93 -19.09 1.49
C ALA A 26 11.17 -19.92 0.45
N LEU A 27 10.62 -19.27 -0.57
CA LEU A 27 9.88 -19.92 -1.66
C LEU A 27 10.81 -20.78 -2.54
N GLU A 28 12.02 -20.29 -2.86
CA GLU A 28 13.03 -20.98 -3.67
C GLU A 28 13.54 -22.27 -3.02
N ARG A 29 13.42 -22.44 -1.71
CA ARG A 29 13.70 -23.70 -1.01
C ARG A 29 12.65 -24.78 -1.25
N LEU A 30 11.45 -24.39 -1.69
CA LEU A 30 10.30 -25.29 -1.82
C LEU A 30 9.98 -25.61 -3.28
N VAL A 31 10.23 -24.65 -4.18
CA VAL A 31 9.89 -24.77 -5.60
C VAL A 31 10.93 -24.06 -6.47
N GLU A 32 10.99 -24.44 -7.76
CA GLU A 32 11.77 -23.68 -8.74
C GLU A 32 11.07 -22.34 -9.02
N VAL A 33 11.76 -21.22 -8.83
CA VAL A 33 11.20 -19.89 -9.07
C VAL A 33 11.95 -19.21 -10.20
N GLU A 34 11.22 -18.78 -11.22
CA GLU A 34 11.75 -17.91 -12.27
C GLU A 34 11.14 -16.51 -12.14
N VAL A 35 11.95 -15.57 -11.66
CA VAL A 35 11.54 -14.16 -11.52
C VAL A 35 11.40 -13.53 -12.90
N VAL A 36 10.22 -12.98 -13.15
CA VAL A 36 9.91 -12.25 -14.40
C VAL A 36 10.14 -10.77 -14.18
N ARG A 37 10.85 -10.13 -15.12
CA ARG A 37 11.14 -8.70 -15.10
C ARG A 37 10.25 -7.94 -16.09
N PRO A 38 10.02 -6.62 -15.88
CA PRO A 38 9.32 -5.78 -16.86
C PRO A 38 9.93 -5.89 -18.27
N GLY A 39 9.08 -5.81 -19.30
CA GLY A 39 9.51 -5.89 -20.70
C GLY A 39 9.63 -7.32 -21.26
N ARG A 40 9.54 -8.36 -20.43
CA ARG A 40 9.50 -9.73 -20.91
C ARG A 40 8.15 -10.02 -21.58
N THR A 41 8.18 -10.29 -22.89
CA THR A 41 6.97 -10.60 -23.67
C THR A 41 6.68 -12.08 -23.79
N ARG A 42 7.71 -12.94 -23.65
CA ARG A 42 7.56 -14.41 -23.79
C ARG A 42 7.16 -15.05 -22.46
N PRO A 43 6.23 -16.01 -22.48
CA PRO A 43 5.92 -16.81 -21.30
C PRO A 43 7.17 -17.50 -20.74
N VAL A 44 7.16 -17.77 -19.44
CA VAL A 44 8.18 -18.62 -18.80
C VAL A 44 7.95 -20.05 -19.28
N ALA A 45 8.93 -20.60 -19.99
CA ALA A 45 8.85 -21.98 -20.50
C ALA A 45 8.78 -22.97 -19.33
N GLY A 46 7.84 -23.92 -19.40
CA GLY A 46 7.67 -24.96 -18.41
C GLY A 46 7.18 -24.49 -17.04
N ALA A 47 6.68 -23.23 -16.91
CA ALA A 47 6.07 -22.78 -15.67
C ALA A 47 4.70 -23.45 -15.46
N ASP A 48 4.57 -24.15 -14.35
CA ASP A 48 3.32 -24.79 -13.91
C ASP A 48 2.31 -23.74 -13.44
N VAL A 49 2.80 -22.71 -12.73
CA VAL A 49 1.97 -21.63 -12.13
C VAL A 49 2.60 -20.28 -12.44
N ALA A 50 1.75 -19.31 -12.75
CA ALA A 50 2.10 -17.90 -12.75
C ALA A 50 1.57 -17.24 -11.46
N LEU A 51 2.44 -16.59 -10.70
CA LEU A 51 2.14 -15.91 -9.45
C LEU A 51 2.33 -14.40 -9.62
N TYR A 52 1.26 -13.63 -9.45
CA TYR A 52 1.21 -12.20 -9.70
C TYR A 52 0.99 -11.41 -8.41
N HIS A 53 1.94 -10.56 -8.05
CA HIS A 53 1.80 -9.64 -6.92
C HIS A 53 1.19 -8.33 -7.41
N VAL A 54 -0.05 -8.06 -7.00
CA VAL A 54 -0.81 -6.89 -7.46
C VAL A 54 -1.05 -5.92 -6.30
N GLY A 55 -0.68 -4.67 -6.51
CA GLY A 55 -0.93 -3.54 -5.63
C GLY A 55 -1.43 -2.32 -6.41
N ASN A 56 -1.77 -1.24 -5.72
CA ASN A 56 -2.50 -0.10 -6.30
C ASN A 56 -1.61 0.94 -7.02
N ASN A 57 -0.30 0.72 -7.17
CA ASN A 57 0.60 1.64 -7.88
C ASN A 57 0.73 1.26 -9.37
N PRO A 58 0.30 2.13 -10.33
CA PRO A 58 0.36 1.82 -11.76
C PRO A 58 1.79 1.64 -12.30
N ASP A 59 2.77 2.40 -11.81
CA ASP A 59 4.15 2.35 -12.28
C ASP A 59 4.81 1.01 -11.89
N ALA A 60 4.53 0.54 -10.67
CA ALA A 60 5.09 -0.71 -10.16
C ALA A 60 4.35 -1.96 -10.67
N HIS A 61 3.02 -1.88 -10.83
CA HIS A 61 2.18 -3.07 -11.06
C HIS A 61 1.51 -3.14 -12.44
N GLY A 62 1.57 -2.06 -13.24
CA GLY A 62 0.90 -2.01 -14.53
C GLY A 62 1.33 -3.14 -15.49
N TRP A 63 2.63 -3.43 -15.57
CA TRP A 63 3.17 -4.50 -16.40
C TRP A 63 2.75 -5.90 -15.91
N ILE A 64 2.51 -6.05 -14.61
CA ILE A 64 2.05 -7.29 -13.97
C ILE A 64 0.60 -7.55 -14.37
N VAL A 65 -0.27 -6.53 -14.31
CA VAL A 65 -1.66 -6.65 -14.77
C VAL A 65 -1.72 -6.92 -16.26
N ASP A 66 -0.86 -6.28 -17.08
CA ASP A 66 -0.77 -6.58 -18.51
C ASP A 66 -0.31 -8.03 -18.77
N ALA A 67 0.52 -8.62 -17.89
CA ALA A 67 0.88 -10.04 -17.96
C ALA A 67 -0.28 -10.94 -17.52
N LEU A 68 -0.99 -10.60 -16.45
CA LEU A 68 -2.18 -11.32 -15.96
C LEU A 68 -3.30 -11.34 -17.02
N ARG A 69 -3.48 -10.23 -17.77
CA ARG A 69 -4.42 -10.16 -18.90
C ARG A 69 -4.14 -11.19 -19.97
N ARG A 70 -2.85 -11.45 -20.24
CA ARG A 70 -2.43 -12.44 -21.25
C ARG A 70 -2.49 -13.87 -20.75
N ARG A 71 -2.20 -14.10 -19.49
CA ARG A 71 -2.20 -15.44 -18.86
C ARG A 71 -2.79 -15.35 -17.46
N PRO A 72 -4.01 -15.84 -17.24
CA PRO A 72 -4.57 -15.99 -15.90
C PRO A 72 -3.66 -16.81 -14.98
N GLY A 73 -3.67 -16.53 -13.69
CA GLY A 73 -2.83 -17.23 -12.72
C GLY A 73 -3.21 -16.91 -11.28
N VAL A 74 -2.39 -17.35 -10.34
CA VAL A 74 -2.60 -17.04 -8.92
C VAL A 74 -2.19 -15.59 -8.64
N VAL A 75 -3.05 -14.86 -7.94
CA VAL A 75 -2.81 -13.46 -7.59
C VAL A 75 -2.59 -13.34 -6.09
N VAL A 76 -1.52 -12.69 -5.69
CA VAL A 76 -1.32 -12.15 -4.33
C VAL A 76 -1.80 -10.70 -4.36
N LEU A 77 -2.95 -10.44 -3.72
CA LEU A 77 -3.59 -9.12 -3.71
C LEU A 77 -3.16 -8.34 -2.46
N HIS A 78 -2.29 -7.36 -2.66
CA HIS A 78 -1.74 -6.53 -1.58
C HIS A 78 -2.65 -5.37 -1.20
N ASP A 79 -3.34 -4.79 -2.18
CA ASP A 79 -4.36 -3.75 -2.01
C ASP A 79 -5.67 -4.25 -2.62
N PHE A 80 -6.79 -4.11 -1.90
CA PHE A 80 -8.10 -4.46 -2.47
C PHE A 80 -8.59 -3.38 -3.43
N VAL A 81 -8.37 -2.11 -3.07
CA VAL A 81 -8.71 -0.98 -3.93
C VAL A 81 -7.63 -0.80 -4.98
N LEU A 82 -7.97 -1.03 -6.23
CA LEU A 82 -7.08 -0.92 -7.39
C LEU A 82 -7.40 0.27 -8.28
N HIS A 83 -8.23 1.21 -7.81
CA HIS A 83 -8.73 2.31 -8.63
C HIS A 83 -7.61 3.20 -9.19
N HIS A 84 -6.58 3.52 -8.37
CA HIS A 84 -5.44 4.30 -8.85
C HIS A 84 -4.63 3.54 -9.90
N LEU A 85 -4.43 2.24 -9.72
CA LEU A 85 -3.81 1.36 -10.72
C LEU A 85 -4.60 1.41 -12.03
N VAL A 86 -5.94 1.21 -11.97
CA VAL A 86 -6.80 1.23 -13.16
C VAL A 86 -6.79 2.61 -13.82
N ALA A 87 -6.85 3.70 -13.06
CA ALA A 87 -6.75 5.05 -13.60
C ALA A 87 -5.42 5.27 -14.34
N GLY A 88 -4.30 4.83 -13.78
CA GLY A 88 -3.00 4.90 -14.45
C GLY A 88 -2.92 4.06 -15.72
N LEU A 89 -3.52 2.87 -15.73
CA LEU A 89 -3.55 1.97 -16.89
C LEU A 89 -4.53 2.40 -17.99
N THR A 90 -5.45 3.30 -17.68
CA THR A 90 -6.49 3.80 -18.61
C THR A 90 -6.31 5.28 -18.88
N ILE A 91 -6.70 6.16 -17.98
CA ILE A 91 -6.57 7.62 -18.13
C ILE A 91 -5.10 8.02 -18.39
N GLY A 92 -4.17 7.47 -17.60
CA GLY A 92 -2.74 7.72 -17.77
C GLY A 92 -2.19 7.30 -19.13
N ARG A 93 -2.82 6.31 -19.78
CA ARG A 93 -2.52 5.86 -21.15
C ARG A 93 -3.40 6.53 -22.22
N LYS A 94 -4.17 7.55 -21.84
CA LYS A 94 -5.12 8.31 -22.71
C LYS A 94 -6.28 7.45 -23.24
N ASP A 95 -6.65 6.40 -22.54
CA ASP A 95 -7.78 5.54 -22.84
C ASP A 95 -8.94 5.77 -21.84
N GLY A 96 -9.66 6.88 -22.06
CA GLY A 96 -10.83 7.22 -21.26
C GLY A 96 -11.98 6.21 -21.42
N HIS A 97 -12.08 5.55 -22.59
CA HIS A 97 -13.13 4.55 -22.83
C HIS A 97 -12.93 3.32 -21.94
N ALA A 98 -11.70 2.85 -21.78
CA ALA A 98 -11.39 1.74 -20.87
C ALA A 98 -11.69 2.11 -19.41
N TYR A 99 -11.44 3.37 -18.99
CA TYR A 99 -11.82 3.84 -17.67
C TYR A 99 -13.34 3.82 -17.46
N LEU A 100 -14.10 4.33 -18.44
CA LEU A 100 -15.56 4.31 -18.36
C LEU A 100 -16.12 2.89 -18.31
N ALA A 101 -15.53 1.97 -19.07
CA ALA A 101 -15.94 0.56 -19.04
C ALA A 101 -15.64 -0.08 -17.66
N ALA A 102 -14.50 0.24 -17.04
CA ALA A 102 -14.18 -0.23 -15.69
C ALA A 102 -15.17 0.32 -14.64
N MET A 103 -15.50 1.60 -14.71
CA MET A 103 -16.49 2.24 -13.83
C MET A 103 -17.89 1.68 -14.04
N GLU A 104 -18.28 1.40 -15.28
CA GLU A 104 -19.58 0.78 -15.59
C GLU A 104 -19.69 -0.65 -15.08
N ARG A 105 -18.60 -1.41 -15.18
CA ARG A 105 -18.51 -2.75 -14.61
C ARG A 105 -18.67 -2.74 -13.10
N GLU A 106 -18.05 -1.77 -12.42
CA GLU A 106 -18.06 -1.63 -10.96
C GLU A 106 -19.44 -1.25 -10.43
N ALA A 107 -20.09 -0.25 -11.02
CA ALA A 107 -21.30 0.36 -10.48
C ALA A 107 -22.38 0.65 -11.54
N GLY A 108 -22.33 -0.04 -12.67
CA GLY A 108 -23.32 0.11 -13.74
C GLY A 108 -23.34 1.51 -14.36
N VAL A 109 -24.49 1.92 -14.89
CA VAL A 109 -24.68 3.24 -15.52
C VAL A 109 -24.29 4.40 -14.59
N PRO A 110 -24.64 4.41 -13.29
CA PRO A 110 -24.19 5.46 -12.37
C PRO A 110 -22.65 5.56 -12.28
N GLY A 111 -21.96 4.41 -12.23
CA GLY A 111 -20.48 4.38 -12.25
C GLY A 111 -19.92 5.01 -13.51
N ARG A 112 -20.46 4.66 -14.69
CA ARG A 112 -20.07 5.26 -15.96
C ARG A 112 -20.27 6.79 -15.99
N LEU A 113 -21.40 7.28 -15.47
CA LEU A 113 -21.68 8.73 -15.40
C LEU A 113 -20.69 9.46 -14.48
N LEU A 114 -20.35 8.88 -13.32
CA LEU A 114 -19.30 9.39 -12.44
C LEU A 114 -17.94 9.40 -13.13
N GLY A 115 -17.63 8.35 -13.89
CA GLY A 115 -16.43 8.25 -14.70
C GLY A 115 -16.32 9.39 -15.74
N TYR A 116 -17.40 9.74 -16.42
CA TYR A 116 -17.45 10.92 -17.29
C TYR A 116 -17.16 12.20 -16.50
N GLY A 117 -17.77 12.37 -15.34
CA GLY A 117 -17.52 13.52 -14.48
C GLY A 117 -16.05 13.66 -14.08
N VAL A 118 -15.37 12.55 -13.82
CA VAL A 118 -13.91 12.52 -13.53
C VAL A 118 -13.11 12.95 -14.78
N LEU A 119 -13.40 12.36 -15.94
CA LEU A 119 -12.68 12.68 -17.19
C LEU A 119 -12.84 14.15 -17.62
N GLU A 120 -13.97 14.75 -17.32
CA GLU A 120 -14.27 16.15 -17.60
C GLU A 120 -13.85 17.12 -16.49
N GLY A 121 -13.25 16.61 -15.40
CA GLY A 121 -12.83 17.42 -14.27
C GLY A 121 -13.98 18.01 -13.43
N ARG A 122 -15.22 17.52 -13.59
CA ARG A 122 -16.39 17.95 -12.81
C ARG A 122 -16.53 17.20 -11.45
N VAL A 123 -15.94 16.02 -11.39
CA VAL A 123 -15.86 15.17 -10.20
C VAL A 123 -14.39 15.00 -9.85
N PRO A 124 -13.99 15.19 -8.59
CA PRO A 124 -12.61 14.94 -8.20
C PRO A 124 -12.23 13.47 -8.41
N PRO A 125 -10.93 13.16 -8.48
CA PRO A 125 -10.44 11.79 -8.64
C PRO A 125 -11.02 10.85 -7.59
N LEU A 126 -11.86 9.89 -8.01
CA LEU A 126 -12.57 8.99 -7.09
C LEU A 126 -11.60 8.06 -6.34
N TRP A 127 -10.42 7.76 -6.92
CA TRP A 127 -9.36 7.01 -6.24
C TRP A 127 -8.72 7.75 -5.07
N GLU A 128 -8.97 9.06 -4.92
CA GLU A 128 -8.51 9.87 -3.80
C GLU A 128 -9.61 10.10 -2.77
N VAL A 129 -10.84 10.42 -3.25
CA VAL A 129 -11.91 10.90 -2.37
C VAL A 129 -12.91 9.82 -1.96
N ARG A 130 -13.10 8.76 -2.77
CA ARG A 130 -14.06 7.66 -2.54
C ARG A 130 -13.51 6.30 -2.98
N PRO A 131 -12.26 5.93 -2.61
CA PRO A 131 -11.61 4.74 -3.14
C PRO A 131 -12.34 3.44 -2.76
N GLU A 132 -12.87 3.35 -1.54
CA GLU A 132 -13.54 2.14 -1.04
C GLU A 132 -14.89 1.86 -1.72
N GLU A 133 -15.52 2.91 -2.28
CA GLU A 133 -16.80 2.77 -2.98
C GLU A 133 -16.62 2.27 -4.43
N PHE A 134 -15.45 2.55 -5.01
CA PHE A 134 -15.11 2.16 -6.37
C PHE A 134 -13.74 1.49 -6.41
N PRO A 135 -13.60 0.28 -5.85
CA PRO A 135 -12.30 -0.39 -5.76
C PRO A 135 -11.70 -0.80 -7.10
N LEU A 136 -12.50 -1.03 -8.12
CA LEU A 136 -12.11 -1.48 -9.46
C LEU A 136 -11.21 -2.73 -9.46
N ALA A 137 -11.43 -3.63 -8.49
CA ALA A 137 -10.69 -4.89 -8.39
C ALA A 137 -11.18 -5.97 -9.35
N GLY A 138 -12.37 -5.82 -9.92
CA GLY A 138 -13.10 -6.84 -10.67
C GLY A 138 -12.31 -7.49 -11.79
N GLU A 139 -11.54 -6.73 -12.60
CA GLU A 139 -10.72 -7.29 -13.67
C GLU A 139 -9.64 -8.26 -13.17
N VAL A 140 -9.00 -7.91 -12.06
CA VAL A 140 -7.96 -8.74 -11.43
C VAL A 140 -8.58 -9.99 -10.83
N LEU A 141 -9.71 -9.87 -10.15
CA LEU A 141 -10.45 -10.99 -9.56
C LEU A 141 -10.89 -12.00 -10.62
N ASP A 142 -11.43 -11.55 -11.76
CA ASP A 142 -11.90 -12.44 -12.84
C ASP A 142 -10.77 -13.25 -13.50
N ARG A 143 -9.55 -12.74 -13.46
CA ARG A 143 -8.38 -13.40 -14.05
C ARG A 143 -7.59 -14.23 -13.06
N ALA A 144 -7.91 -14.12 -11.77
CA ALA A 144 -7.28 -14.91 -10.72
C ALA A 144 -7.79 -16.35 -10.76
N THR A 145 -6.92 -17.31 -11.06
CA THR A 145 -7.22 -18.75 -10.92
C THR A 145 -7.14 -19.21 -9.47
N GLY A 146 -6.58 -18.39 -8.60
CA GLY A 146 -6.52 -18.52 -7.16
C GLY A 146 -6.11 -17.16 -6.57
N LEU A 147 -6.57 -16.85 -5.37
CA LEU A 147 -6.32 -15.58 -4.71
C LEU A 147 -5.63 -15.81 -3.36
N ILE A 148 -4.53 -15.12 -3.13
CA ILE A 148 -3.85 -15.04 -1.85
C ILE A 148 -4.04 -13.63 -1.30
N VAL A 149 -4.53 -13.54 -0.06
CA VAL A 149 -4.78 -12.27 0.64
C VAL A 149 -4.14 -12.29 2.03
N HIS A 150 -3.85 -11.12 2.58
CA HIS A 150 -3.13 -11.00 3.85
C HIS A 150 -4.03 -10.67 5.05
N SER A 151 -5.31 -10.37 4.82
CA SER A 151 -6.24 -9.97 5.86
C SER A 151 -7.64 -10.57 5.67
N ARG A 152 -8.38 -10.64 6.78
CA ARG A 152 -9.81 -10.99 6.75
C ARG A 152 -10.62 -9.94 5.99
N TYR A 153 -10.23 -8.68 6.09
CA TYR A 153 -10.88 -7.60 5.37
C TYR A 153 -10.86 -7.83 3.86
N VAL A 154 -9.68 -8.08 3.28
CA VAL A 154 -9.54 -8.32 1.83
C VAL A 154 -10.24 -9.62 1.41
N GLU A 155 -10.18 -10.67 2.23
CA GLU A 155 -10.92 -11.92 2.01
C GLU A 155 -12.44 -11.66 1.88
N THR A 156 -13.02 -10.93 2.85
CA THR A 156 -14.44 -10.56 2.85
C THR A 156 -14.78 -9.71 1.64
N ARG A 157 -14.00 -8.65 1.38
CA ARG A 157 -14.23 -7.77 0.22
C ARG A 157 -14.16 -8.49 -1.12
N ALA A 158 -13.22 -9.42 -1.29
CA ALA A 158 -13.12 -10.21 -2.53
C ALA A 158 -14.37 -11.07 -2.73
N ARG A 159 -14.87 -11.71 -1.68
CA ARG A 159 -16.11 -12.52 -1.73
C ARG A 159 -17.34 -11.66 -2.03
N GLU A 160 -17.47 -10.51 -1.38
CA GLU A 160 -18.56 -9.55 -1.63
C GLU A 160 -18.55 -9.03 -3.07
N HIS A 161 -17.35 -8.95 -3.72
CA HIS A 161 -17.20 -8.57 -5.13
C HIS A 161 -17.32 -9.76 -6.09
N GLY A 162 -17.86 -10.91 -5.63
CA GLY A 162 -18.21 -12.05 -6.46
C GLY A 162 -17.05 -12.99 -6.80
N TYR A 163 -15.92 -12.92 -6.08
CA TYR A 163 -14.86 -13.90 -6.30
C TYR A 163 -15.21 -15.25 -5.66
N ASP A 164 -15.49 -16.25 -6.47
CA ASP A 164 -15.88 -17.60 -6.04
C ASP A 164 -14.76 -18.64 -6.16
N GLY A 165 -13.60 -18.23 -6.72
CA GLY A 165 -12.45 -19.11 -6.90
C GLY A 165 -11.74 -19.51 -5.59
N PRO A 166 -10.70 -20.37 -5.69
CA PRO A 166 -9.84 -20.71 -4.55
C PRO A 166 -9.24 -19.47 -3.91
N LEU A 167 -9.35 -19.35 -2.57
CA LEU A 167 -8.83 -18.22 -1.82
C LEU A 167 -8.10 -18.73 -0.58
N TRP A 168 -6.90 -18.20 -0.36
CA TRP A 168 -6.10 -18.47 0.82
C TRP A 168 -5.75 -17.17 1.54
N ARG A 169 -6.07 -17.13 2.83
CA ARG A 169 -5.61 -16.04 3.70
C ARG A 169 -4.30 -16.44 4.36
N ILE A 170 -3.22 -15.86 3.86
CA ILE A 170 -1.86 -16.08 4.37
C ILE A 170 -1.40 -14.75 4.99
N PRO A 171 -1.15 -14.68 6.31
CA PRO A 171 -0.66 -13.45 6.93
C PRO A 171 0.59 -12.90 6.23
N HIS A 172 0.71 -11.59 6.19
CA HIS A 172 1.92 -10.96 5.70
C HIS A 172 3.12 -11.36 6.59
N PRO A 173 4.26 -11.77 6.01
CA PRO A 173 5.43 -12.15 6.79
C PRO A 173 5.95 -10.98 7.63
N ALA A 174 6.44 -11.28 8.83
CA ALA A 174 7.15 -10.33 9.66
C ALA A 174 8.63 -10.29 9.25
N TRP A 175 9.21 -9.09 9.28
CA TRP A 175 10.66 -8.96 9.07
C TRP A 175 11.41 -9.46 10.30
N PRO A 176 12.51 -10.22 10.10
CA PRO A 176 13.44 -10.48 11.18
C PRO A 176 13.97 -9.16 11.74
N VAL A 177 13.91 -8.99 13.04
CA VAL A 177 14.47 -7.80 13.69
C VAL A 177 16.00 -7.88 13.61
N PRO A 178 16.68 -6.94 12.96
CA PRO A 178 18.14 -6.94 12.91
C PRO A 178 18.73 -6.59 14.29
N ALA A 179 20.00 -6.88 14.50
CA ALA A 179 20.75 -6.30 15.61
C ALA A 179 20.90 -4.79 15.36
N ILE A 180 20.25 -3.98 16.19
CA ILE A 180 20.20 -2.53 16.02
C ILE A 180 20.43 -1.80 17.35
N GLU A 181 21.09 -0.66 17.26
CA GLU A 181 21.10 0.33 18.33
C GLU A 181 20.04 1.39 18.00
N PRO A 182 19.18 1.77 18.98
CA PRO A 182 18.25 2.87 18.79
C PRO A 182 18.96 4.15 18.35
N ALA A 183 18.35 4.88 17.42
CA ALA A 183 18.89 6.16 17.00
C ALA A 183 18.87 7.18 18.16
N ALA A 184 19.90 8.01 18.26
CA ALA A 184 19.93 9.12 19.20
C ALA A 184 18.99 10.24 18.69
N VAL A 185 17.73 10.19 19.12
CA VAL A 185 16.71 11.22 18.84
C VAL A 185 16.13 11.67 20.17
N GLU A 186 16.19 12.97 20.43
CA GLU A 186 15.65 13.54 21.66
C GLU A 186 14.12 13.57 21.64
N GLY A 187 13.51 13.36 22.80
CA GLY A 187 12.05 13.43 22.99
C GLY A 187 11.59 12.53 24.13
N ALA A 188 10.68 13.04 24.95
CA ALA A 188 10.07 12.29 26.06
C ALA A 188 8.60 12.66 26.22
N PRO A 189 7.65 11.89 25.64
CA PRO A 189 7.86 10.72 24.77
C PRO A 189 8.28 11.05 23.34
N LEU A 190 8.93 10.11 22.67
CA LEU A 190 9.19 10.14 21.24
C LEU A 190 8.15 9.29 20.50
N ILE A 191 7.31 9.95 19.72
CA ILE A 191 6.24 9.31 18.94
C ILE A 191 6.68 9.18 17.48
N GLY A 192 6.56 8.00 16.87
CA GLY A 192 6.99 7.75 15.49
C GLY A 192 5.82 7.55 14.52
N CYS A 193 5.93 8.12 13.30
CA CYS A 193 5.07 7.80 12.17
C CYS A 193 5.93 7.54 10.93
N PHE A 194 5.74 6.39 10.28
CA PHE A 194 6.65 5.85 9.27
C PHE A 194 5.96 5.56 7.93
N GLY A 195 6.72 5.75 6.83
CA GLY A 195 6.34 5.52 5.43
C GLY A 195 5.80 6.76 4.74
N HIS A 196 5.51 6.67 3.43
CA HIS A 196 5.07 7.81 2.63
C HIS A 196 3.99 8.63 3.30
N LEU A 197 4.20 9.96 3.37
CA LEU A 197 3.22 10.89 3.91
C LEU A 197 2.22 11.23 2.82
N ASN A 198 0.97 10.85 3.03
CA ASN A 198 -0.13 11.07 2.09
C ASN A 198 -1.45 11.32 2.84
N GLU A 199 -2.51 11.59 2.09
CA GLU A 199 -3.84 11.92 2.64
C GLU A 199 -4.38 10.82 3.55
N SER A 200 -4.27 9.56 3.11
CA SER A 200 -4.83 8.42 3.84
C SER A 200 -4.18 8.17 5.20
N LYS A 201 -2.95 8.64 5.41
CA LYS A 201 -2.26 8.53 6.71
C LYS A 201 -2.68 9.54 7.76
N ARG A 202 -3.57 10.46 7.43
CA ARG A 202 -4.15 11.43 8.38
C ARG A 202 -3.12 12.24 9.16
N ILE A 203 -1.99 12.57 8.50
CA ILE A 203 -0.87 13.27 9.16
C ILE A 203 -1.28 14.62 9.79
N PRO A 204 -2.10 15.48 9.15
CA PRO A 204 -2.56 16.70 9.80
C PRO A 204 -3.32 16.45 11.11
N GLN A 205 -4.13 15.39 11.17
CA GLN A 205 -4.86 15.00 12.37
C GLN A 205 -3.91 14.48 13.46
N LEU A 206 -2.89 13.70 13.07
CA LEU A 206 -1.84 13.27 13.99
C LEU A 206 -1.08 14.47 14.58
N VAL A 207 -0.65 15.43 13.76
CA VAL A 207 0.06 16.62 14.24
C VAL A 207 -0.81 17.45 15.17
N ARG A 208 -2.12 17.58 14.89
CA ARG A 208 -3.07 18.27 15.80
C ARG A 208 -3.16 17.56 17.15
N ALA A 209 -3.32 16.23 17.16
CA ALA A 209 -3.37 15.46 18.41
C ALA A 209 -2.04 15.54 19.18
N PHE A 210 -0.92 15.56 18.45
CA PHE A 210 0.40 15.73 19.04
C PHE A 210 0.57 17.12 19.66
N ALA A 211 0.07 18.18 19.03
CA ALA A 211 0.08 19.53 19.62
C ALA A 211 -0.67 19.59 20.95
N GLU A 212 -1.79 18.87 21.09
CA GLU A 212 -2.49 18.74 22.37
C GLU A 212 -1.67 17.96 23.41
N LEU A 213 -1.01 16.87 23.02
CA LEU A 213 -0.12 16.10 23.90
C LEU A 213 1.00 17.00 24.47
N ARG A 214 1.60 17.85 23.64
CA ARG A 214 2.68 18.74 24.06
C ARG A 214 2.27 19.77 25.12
N ARG A 215 0.99 20.08 25.28
CA ARG A 215 0.52 20.97 26.34
C ARG A 215 0.81 20.42 27.74
N THR A 216 0.82 19.10 27.88
CA THR A 216 1.11 18.40 29.15
C THR A 216 2.50 17.77 29.15
N HIS A 217 3.09 17.55 27.97
CA HIS A 217 4.41 16.94 27.78
C HIS A 217 5.28 17.78 26.84
N PRO A 218 5.79 18.94 27.27
CA PRO A 218 6.49 19.89 26.40
C PRO A 218 7.75 19.30 25.71
N GLU A 219 8.37 18.30 26.33
CA GLU A 219 9.55 17.61 25.79
C GLU A 219 9.18 16.52 24.76
N ALA A 220 7.88 16.26 24.53
CA ALA A 220 7.46 15.30 23.52
C ALA A 220 7.93 15.72 22.12
N ARG A 221 8.31 14.73 21.30
CA ARG A 221 8.65 14.90 19.88
C ARG A 221 7.84 13.92 19.02
N LEU A 222 7.46 14.41 17.84
CA LEU A 222 6.83 13.59 16.79
C LEU A 222 7.81 13.43 15.64
N LEU A 223 8.25 12.21 15.41
CA LEU A 223 9.15 11.85 14.32
C LEU A 223 8.31 11.35 13.12
N LEU A 224 8.35 12.10 12.01
CA LEU A 224 7.73 11.73 10.74
C LEU A 224 8.82 11.27 9.78
N VAL A 225 8.83 9.99 9.42
CA VAL A 225 9.84 9.36 8.55
C VAL A 225 9.20 8.91 7.24
N GLY A 226 9.62 9.52 6.14
CA GLY A 226 9.17 9.20 4.79
C GLY A 226 8.95 10.44 3.94
N SER A 227 9.05 10.24 2.62
CA SER A 227 8.81 11.29 1.64
C SER A 227 7.31 11.62 1.53
N GLU A 228 7.00 12.84 1.17
CA GLU A 228 5.64 13.21 0.79
C GLU A 228 5.26 12.60 -0.56
N ALA A 229 4.05 12.09 -0.66
CA ALA A 229 3.50 11.65 -1.93
C ALA A 229 3.36 12.84 -2.91
N PRO A 230 3.45 12.63 -4.21
CA PRO A 230 3.22 13.70 -5.18
C PRO A 230 1.90 14.43 -4.93
N GLY A 231 1.96 15.76 -4.85
CA GLY A 231 0.79 16.61 -4.58
C GLY A 231 0.35 16.69 -3.10
N PHE A 232 1.01 16.00 -2.18
CA PHE A 232 0.77 16.12 -0.75
C PHE A 232 1.67 17.19 -0.14
N ASP A 233 1.08 18.35 0.21
CA ASP A 233 1.75 19.48 0.88
C ASP A 233 1.36 19.48 2.36
N LEU A 234 2.21 18.91 3.20
CA LEU A 234 1.97 18.87 4.65
C LEU A 234 1.98 20.28 5.27
N ALA A 235 2.95 21.09 4.89
CA ALA A 235 3.11 22.44 5.47
C ALA A 235 1.86 23.30 5.21
N GLY A 236 1.41 23.41 3.96
CA GLY A 236 0.21 24.14 3.61
C GLY A 236 -1.07 23.55 4.21
N ARG A 237 -1.12 22.23 4.47
CA ARG A 237 -2.25 21.60 5.18
C ARG A 237 -2.28 21.96 6.65
N LEU A 238 -1.13 21.99 7.32
CA LEU A 238 -1.04 22.38 8.73
C LEU A 238 -1.39 23.86 8.91
N GLU A 239 -0.91 24.73 8.01
CA GLU A 239 -1.27 26.14 7.99
C GLU A 239 -2.79 26.33 7.87
N ARG A 240 -3.44 25.66 6.91
CA ARG A 240 -4.91 25.76 6.71
C ARG A 240 -5.74 25.34 7.93
N ILE A 241 -5.24 24.43 8.74
CA ILE A 241 -5.92 23.99 9.97
C ILE A 241 -5.44 24.72 11.22
N GLY A 242 -4.54 25.70 11.07
CA GLY A 242 -4.00 26.52 12.16
C GLY A 242 -3.19 25.73 13.19
N VAL A 243 -2.46 24.68 12.77
CA VAL A 243 -1.66 23.85 13.65
C VAL A 243 -0.17 24.07 13.38
N ALA A 244 0.56 24.51 14.41
CA ALA A 244 2.00 24.64 14.35
C ALA A 244 2.68 23.26 14.42
N ALA A 245 3.76 23.09 13.66
CA ALA A 245 4.58 21.87 13.65
C ALA A 245 5.68 21.88 14.72
N GLU A 246 5.46 22.56 15.84
CA GLU A 246 6.44 22.63 16.92
C GLU A 246 6.69 21.25 17.54
N GLY A 247 7.96 20.87 17.68
CA GLY A 247 8.35 19.53 18.17
C GLY A 247 8.22 18.39 17.14
N VAL A 248 7.85 18.70 15.89
CA VAL A 248 7.84 17.74 14.80
C VAL A 248 9.21 17.67 14.15
N ILE A 249 9.79 16.46 14.11
CA ILE A 249 11.04 16.14 13.44
C ILE A 249 10.71 15.45 12.12
N ARG A 250 11.34 15.85 11.03
CA ARG A 250 11.12 15.31 9.70
C ARG A 250 12.39 14.62 9.20
N GLU A 251 12.26 13.35 8.82
CA GLU A 251 13.25 12.64 8.01
C GLU A 251 12.56 12.19 6.71
N LEU A 252 13.22 12.41 5.58
CA LEU A 252 12.72 11.98 4.28
C LEU A 252 12.85 10.48 4.11
N TYR A 253 13.12 10.00 2.90
CA TYR A 253 13.48 8.59 2.70
C TYR A 253 14.75 8.25 3.46
N VAL A 254 14.73 7.15 4.17
CA VAL A 254 15.89 6.60 4.90
C VAL A 254 16.13 5.16 4.50
N GLU A 255 17.37 4.73 4.53
CA GLU A 255 17.77 3.34 4.33
C GLU A 255 17.22 2.43 5.44
N GLU A 256 17.05 1.15 5.15
CA GLU A 256 16.38 0.20 6.05
C GLU A 256 17.01 0.13 7.45
N ALA A 257 18.35 0.13 7.54
CA ALA A 257 19.03 0.11 8.85
C ALA A 257 18.69 1.36 9.70
N ARG A 258 18.63 2.53 9.05
CA ARG A 258 18.23 3.79 9.71
C ARG A 258 16.75 3.76 10.11
N LEU A 259 15.90 3.20 9.26
CA LEU A 259 14.46 3.03 9.56
C LEU A 259 14.26 2.22 10.84
N TRP A 260 14.95 1.09 10.97
CA TRP A 260 14.89 0.25 12.16
C TRP A 260 15.39 0.99 13.40
N ALA A 261 16.54 1.69 13.30
CA ALA A 261 17.13 2.44 14.42
C ALA A 261 16.19 3.56 14.90
N LEU A 262 15.56 4.31 13.98
CA LEU A 262 14.59 5.36 14.29
C LEU A 262 13.32 4.78 14.94
N MET A 263 12.81 3.67 14.42
CA MET A 263 11.63 3.01 14.97
C MET A 263 11.93 2.42 16.37
N ALA A 264 13.13 1.88 16.58
CA ALA A 264 13.57 1.38 17.87
C ALA A 264 13.71 2.50 18.92
N ALA A 265 14.04 3.73 18.52
CA ALA A 265 14.15 4.89 19.41
C ALA A 265 12.77 5.39 19.91
N CYS A 266 11.66 5.11 19.19
CA CYS A 266 10.35 5.60 19.56
C CYS A 266 9.77 4.86 20.77
N ASP A 267 9.05 5.59 21.64
CA ASP A 267 8.28 5.02 22.73
C ASP A 267 6.98 4.38 22.24
N ALA A 268 6.37 4.97 21.20
CA ALA A 268 5.19 4.44 20.52
C ALA A 268 5.17 4.85 19.06
N CYS A 269 4.44 4.10 18.23
CA CYS A 269 4.21 4.44 16.84
C CYS A 269 2.72 4.74 16.59
N VAL A 270 2.44 5.75 15.76
CA VAL A 270 1.08 6.12 15.33
C VAL A 270 0.99 5.95 13.82
N LEU A 271 0.18 4.99 13.39
CA LEU A 271 0.07 4.60 11.99
C LEU A 271 -1.41 4.62 11.57
N LEU A 272 -1.94 5.82 11.38
CA LEU A 272 -3.35 6.03 11.01
C LEU A 272 -3.60 5.68 9.54
N ARG A 273 -4.87 5.36 9.26
CA ARG A 273 -5.36 5.11 7.90
C ARG A 273 -6.84 5.50 7.77
N ALA A 274 -7.16 6.34 6.80
CA ALA A 274 -8.52 6.61 6.35
C ALA A 274 -8.50 7.46 5.06
N PRO A 275 -9.10 7.00 3.97
CA PRO A 275 -9.67 5.67 3.76
C PRO A 275 -8.61 4.57 3.70
N THR A 276 -9.02 3.30 3.82
CA THR A 276 -8.13 2.15 3.57
C THR A 276 -8.22 1.71 2.10
N MET A 277 -7.10 1.22 1.57
CA MET A 277 -7.06 0.52 0.28
C MET A 277 -7.14 -1.01 0.47
N GLY A 278 -7.31 -1.48 1.70
CA GLY A 278 -7.23 -2.89 2.07
C GLY A 278 -5.79 -3.39 2.19
N GLU A 279 -4.83 -2.48 2.21
CA GLU A 279 -3.40 -2.77 2.31
C GLU A 279 -3.01 -3.29 3.69
N THR A 280 -1.98 -4.13 3.73
CA THR A 280 -1.29 -4.52 4.96
C THR A 280 -0.11 -3.57 5.23
N SER A 281 -0.03 -3.05 6.44
CA SER A 281 0.99 -2.05 6.78
C SER A 281 2.33 -2.67 7.16
N GLY A 282 3.31 -2.64 6.26
CA GLY A 282 4.68 -3.07 6.55
C GLY A 282 5.34 -2.30 7.71
N SER A 283 5.02 -1.00 7.87
CA SER A 283 5.51 -0.21 9.01
C SER A 283 4.92 -0.66 10.35
N ALA A 284 3.63 -1.04 10.36
CA ALA A 284 3.00 -1.58 11.56
C ALA A 284 3.59 -2.94 11.96
N ILE A 285 3.82 -3.82 10.98
CA ILE A 285 4.45 -5.12 11.23
C ILE A 285 5.86 -4.93 11.80
N ARG A 286 6.67 -4.02 11.23
CA ARG A 286 8.01 -3.72 11.78
C ARG A 286 7.95 -3.18 13.21
N ALA A 287 7.03 -2.26 13.50
CA ALA A 287 6.86 -1.72 14.84
C ALA A 287 6.44 -2.80 15.85
N LEU A 288 5.51 -3.68 15.47
CA LEU A 288 5.11 -4.85 16.28
C LEU A 288 6.27 -5.83 16.48
N SER A 289 7.10 -6.07 15.44
CA SER A 289 8.29 -6.92 15.56
C SER A 289 9.29 -6.37 16.58
N LEU A 290 9.37 -5.04 16.74
CA LEU A 290 10.16 -4.36 17.76
C LEU A 290 9.48 -4.30 19.14
N GLY A 291 8.26 -4.83 19.29
CA GLY A 291 7.48 -4.72 20.51
C GLY A 291 7.00 -3.30 20.84
N LYS A 292 6.91 -2.41 19.83
CA LYS A 292 6.46 -1.04 20.05
C LYS A 292 4.94 -0.95 20.22
N PRO A 293 4.46 -0.17 21.20
CA PRO A 293 3.05 0.20 21.27
C PRO A 293 2.59 0.87 19.99
N LEU A 294 1.41 0.50 19.47
CA LEU A 294 0.82 1.07 18.27
C LEU A 294 -0.51 1.76 18.56
N VAL A 295 -0.68 2.92 17.94
CA VAL A 295 -1.98 3.56 17.77
C VAL A 295 -2.32 3.48 16.27
N VAL A 296 -3.43 2.84 15.97
CA VAL A 296 -3.88 2.60 14.59
C VAL A 296 -5.35 2.99 14.41
N SER A 297 -5.78 3.15 13.17
CA SER A 297 -7.22 3.28 12.87
C SER A 297 -7.88 1.91 12.89
N ASP A 298 -9.11 1.83 13.38
CA ASP A 298 -9.93 0.60 13.34
C ASP A 298 -10.57 0.44 11.96
N VAL A 299 -9.77 0.16 10.94
CA VAL A 299 -10.20 0.00 9.54
C VAL A 299 -9.34 -1.01 8.80
N GLY A 300 -9.90 -1.70 7.83
CA GLY A 300 -9.17 -2.55 6.91
C GLY A 300 -8.45 -3.71 7.59
N TRP A 301 -7.12 -3.74 7.46
CA TRP A 301 -6.25 -4.76 8.03
C TRP A 301 -5.94 -4.53 9.53
N PHE A 302 -5.96 -3.30 9.98
CA PHE A 302 -5.62 -2.93 11.36
C PHE A 302 -6.58 -3.49 12.42
#